data_335800e69b602cfbf4859a3af65f4477
#
_entry.id   335800e69b602cfbf4859a3af65f4477
#
_cell.length_a   1.000
_cell.length_b   1.000
_cell.length_c   1.000
_cell.angle_alpha   90.00
_cell.angle_beta   90.00
_cell.angle_gamma   90.00
#
_symmetry.space_group_name_H-M   'P 1'
#
loop_
_entity.id
_entity.type
_entity.pdbx_description
1 polymer ?
#
loop_
_entity_poly.entity_id
_entity_poly.type
_entity_poly.pdbx_seq_one_letter_code
_entity_poly.pdbx_strand_id
1 'polypeptide(L)'
;FLEAFCSVGGKIRPRETGRYEITFVPAAVRSRDMQIGFGEPVLQRYERVCFEKERCNVQGMIPAELLCPGHPLLEAVIDLVRERNAEVLKQGTIFVDDSDDSTDPRLLFYIEDAIQDGVLLPGGTKRVISQHVHFVELKEDGTAGSAGYAPYLDYRAPTEAERTAALPYIQAQDWLKHDVENRARGYAIAQLLPQHFAEVKARKQKLLDKTAKAVKERLTAE
;
A
#
# COMPACT_ATOMS: atom_id res chain seq x y z
N PHE A 1 0.31 4.96 11.99
CA PHE A 1 0.67 6.37 11.83
C PHE A 1 1.52 6.90 12.99
N LEU A 2 1.09 6.75 14.26
CA LEU A 2 1.75 7.35 15.42
C LEU A 2 3.24 7.00 15.50
N GLU A 3 3.58 5.73 15.38
CA GLU A 3 4.98 5.25 15.41
C GLU A 3 5.77 5.79 14.21
N ALA A 4 5.21 5.70 13.01
CA ALA A 4 5.83 6.22 11.79
C ALA A 4 6.08 7.74 11.88
N PHE A 5 5.13 8.50 12.40
CA PHE A 5 5.27 9.93 12.60
C PHE A 5 6.36 10.26 13.63
N CYS A 6 6.42 9.52 14.74
CA CYS A 6 7.49 9.67 15.73
C CYS A 6 8.87 9.30 15.16
N SER A 7 8.96 8.24 14.33
CA SER A 7 10.22 7.80 13.72
C SER A 7 10.82 8.84 12.76
N VAL A 8 9.99 9.67 12.14
CA VAL A 8 10.46 10.78 11.30
C VAL A 8 10.73 12.08 12.10
N GLY A 9 10.60 12.04 13.43
CA GLY A 9 10.90 13.15 14.33
C GLY A 9 9.70 13.99 14.73
N GLY A 10 8.48 13.55 14.43
CA GLY A 10 7.25 14.19 14.89
C GLY A 10 7.05 14.07 16.40
N LYS A 11 6.33 15.04 16.99
CA LYS A 11 5.98 15.02 18.41
C LYS A 11 4.48 15.03 18.58
N ILE A 12 3.97 14.03 19.30
CA ILE A 12 2.54 13.82 19.54
C ILE A 12 2.29 13.60 21.03
N ARG A 13 1.15 14.04 21.50
CA ARG A 13 0.69 13.84 22.88
C ARG A 13 -0.73 13.27 22.86
N PRO A 14 -1.03 12.20 23.59
CA PRO A 14 -2.39 11.77 23.80
C PRO A 14 -3.16 12.83 24.60
N ARG A 15 -4.42 13.03 24.25
CA ARG A 15 -5.34 13.94 24.95
C ARG A 15 -6.54 13.17 25.44
N GLU A 16 -7.70 13.38 24.85
CA GLU A 16 -8.89 12.59 25.15
C GLU A 16 -8.78 11.20 24.48
N THR A 17 -9.60 10.25 24.88
CA THR A 17 -9.61 8.88 24.34
C THR A 17 -9.70 8.87 22.79
N GLY A 18 -8.69 8.34 22.13
CA GLY A 18 -8.58 8.26 20.67
C GLY A 18 -8.33 9.61 19.98
N ARG A 19 -7.95 10.66 20.73
CA ARG A 19 -7.62 11.98 20.22
C ARG A 19 -6.24 12.40 20.66
N TYR A 20 -5.53 13.09 19.79
CA TYR A 20 -4.11 13.45 19.99
C TYR A 20 -3.88 14.91 19.62
N GLU A 21 -2.86 15.48 20.23
CA GLU A 21 -2.29 16.77 19.84
C GLU A 21 -0.94 16.53 19.16
N ILE A 22 -0.75 17.07 17.97
CA ILE A 22 0.55 17.10 17.32
C ILE A 22 1.22 18.43 17.66
N THR A 23 2.22 18.37 18.53
CA THR A 23 2.90 19.55 19.04
C THR A 23 4.00 20.04 18.11
N PHE A 24 4.50 19.17 17.24
CA PHE A 24 5.56 19.53 16.29
C PHE A 24 5.56 18.60 15.09
N VAL A 25 5.52 19.18 13.87
CA VAL A 25 5.71 18.51 12.61
C VAL A 25 7.07 18.91 12.02
N PRO A 26 7.99 17.95 11.78
CA PRO A 26 9.33 18.25 11.24
C PRO A 26 9.29 18.95 9.87
N ALA A 27 10.29 19.78 9.60
CA ALA A 27 10.42 20.47 8.32
C ALA A 27 10.49 19.48 7.14
N ALA A 28 11.15 18.34 7.30
CA ALA A 28 11.23 17.30 6.28
C ALA A 28 9.86 16.73 5.89
N VAL A 29 8.89 16.66 6.82
CA VAL A 29 7.50 16.26 6.52
C VAL A 29 6.76 17.41 5.84
N ARG A 30 6.88 18.65 6.37
CA ARG A 30 6.20 19.82 5.81
C ARG A 30 6.64 20.19 4.40
N SER A 31 7.93 20.02 4.08
CA SER A 31 8.45 20.30 2.74
C SER A 31 7.95 19.35 1.64
N ARG A 32 7.40 18.19 2.03
CA ARG A 32 6.83 17.22 1.09
C ARG A 32 5.51 17.67 0.48
N ASP A 33 4.80 18.52 1.16
CA ASP A 33 3.56 19.13 0.66
C ASP A 33 3.76 19.80 -0.70
N MET A 34 4.88 20.49 -0.89
CA MET A 34 5.24 21.11 -2.16
C MET A 34 5.52 20.11 -3.29
N GLN A 35 5.83 18.85 -2.97
CA GLN A 35 6.09 17.79 -3.94
C GLN A 35 4.81 17.03 -4.31
N ILE A 36 3.91 16.84 -3.35
CA ILE A 36 2.65 16.12 -3.53
C ILE A 36 1.61 17.00 -4.25
N GLY A 37 1.64 18.31 -4.06
CA GLY A 37 0.97 19.30 -4.92
C GLY A 37 -0.56 19.35 -4.86
N PHE A 38 -1.20 18.63 -3.93
CA PHE A 38 -2.65 18.59 -3.78
C PHE A 38 -3.07 18.72 -2.32
N GLY A 39 -3.95 19.66 -2.03
CA GLY A 39 -4.60 19.82 -0.73
C GLY A 39 -4.12 21.03 0.07
N GLU A 40 -4.56 21.09 1.32
CA GLU A 40 -4.12 22.10 2.26
C GLU A 40 -2.68 21.85 2.73
N PRO A 41 -1.92 22.91 3.07
CA PRO A 41 -0.54 22.75 3.48
C PRO A 41 -0.43 21.98 4.81
N VAL A 42 0.61 21.15 4.92
CA VAL A 42 0.94 20.47 6.18
C VAL A 42 1.31 21.50 7.25
N LEU A 43 0.52 21.54 8.33
CA LEU A 43 0.71 22.49 9.40
C LEU A 43 1.92 22.14 10.29
N GLN A 44 2.43 23.13 11.00
CA GLN A 44 3.52 22.93 11.96
C GLN A 44 3.06 22.19 13.22
N ARG A 45 1.79 22.28 13.54
CA ARG A 45 1.11 21.64 14.68
C ARG A 45 -0.36 21.48 14.42
N TYR A 46 -0.97 20.50 15.08
CA TYR A 46 -2.42 20.26 15.03
C TYR A 46 -2.94 20.18 16.46
N GLU A 47 -3.94 20.99 16.78
CA GLU A 47 -4.46 21.09 18.13
C GLU A 47 -5.15 19.80 18.57
N ARG A 48 -5.93 19.20 17.66
CA ARG A 48 -6.57 17.89 17.85
C ARG A 48 -6.62 17.14 16.54
N VAL A 49 -6.22 15.88 16.59
CA VAL A 49 -6.36 14.91 15.48
C VAL A 49 -6.98 13.63 16.00
N CYS A 50 -7.67 12.91 15.14
CA CYS A 50 -8.24 11.59 15.41
C CYS A 50 -8.19 10.71 14.17
N PHE A 51 -8.44 9.40 14.33
CA PHE A 51 -8.45 8.41 13.23
C PHE A 51 -9.86 7.85 12.99
N GLU A 52 -10.82 8.21 13.81
CA GLU A 52 -12.21 7.75 13.73
C GLU A 52 -13.12 8.96 13.53
N LYS A 53 -14.03 8.87 12.58
CA LYS A 53 -14.94 9.97 12.19
C LYS A 53 -15.82 10.42 13.36
N GLU A 54 -16.23 9.48 14.20
CA GLU A 54 -17.07 9.71 15.37
C GLU A 54 -16.38 10.58 16.44
N ARG A 55 -15.05 10.65 16.38
CA ARG A 55 -14.24 11.44 17.32
C ARG A 55 -13.88 12.84 16.81
N CYS A 56 -14.31 13.20 15.59
CA CYS A 56 -14.04 14.53 15.05
C CYS A 56 -14.79 15.61 15.82
N ASN A 57 -16.10 15.40 16.01
CA ASN A 57 -17.00 16.37 16.64
C ASN A 57 -17.69 15.74 17.86
N VAL A 58 -17.03 15.82 19.00
CA VAL A 58 -17.57 15.37 20.28
C VAL A 58 -18.11 16.60 21.04
N GLN A 59 -19.35 16.50 21.53
CA GLN A 59 -19.99 17.59 22.24
C GLN A 59 -19.18 18.04 23.45
N GLY A 60 -18.95 19.35 23.57
CA GLY A 60 -18.16 19.95 24.64
C GLY A 60 -16.64 19.83 24.51
N MET A 61 -16.16 19.32 23.38
CA MET A 61 -14.73 19.21 23.08
C MET A 61 -14.34 20.04 21.86
N ILE A 62 -13.06 20.39 21.77
CA ILE A 62 -12.49 21.06 20.58
C ILE A 62 -12.63 20.10 19.38
N PRO A 63 -13.07 20.56 18.20
CA PRO A 63 -13.12 19.74 17.00
C PRO A 63 -11.73 19.12 16.69
N ALA A 64 -11.72 17.86 16.28
CA ALA A 64 -10.50 17.16 15.88
C ALA A 64 -10.47 16.96 14.36
N GLU A 65 -9.31 17.14 13.78
CA GLU A 65 -9.05 16.88 12.36
C GLU A 65 -8.90 15.37 12.11
N LEU A 66 -9.58 14.85 11.10
CA LEU A 66 -9.56 13.42 10.77
C LEU A 66 -8.31 13.10 9.95
N LEU A 67 -7.41 12.32 10.51
CA LEU A 67 -6.28 11.75 9.76
C LEU A 67 -6.73 10.48 9.03
N CYS A 68 -7.08 10.62 7.78
CA CYS A 68 -7.51 9.53 6.90
C CYS A 68 -6.73 9.56 5.57
N PRO A 69 -6.81 8.53 4.72
CA PRO A 69 -6.22 8.55 3.38
C PRO A 69 -6.65 9.80 2.60
N GLY A 70 -5.66 10.50 2.03
CA GLY A 70 -5.83 11.80 1.38
C GLY A 70 -5.55 13.02 2.28
N HIS A 71 -5.33 12.82 3.59
CA HIS A 71 -4.92 13.91 4.48
C HIS A 71 -3.46 14.29 4.23
N PRO A 72 -3.11 15.58 4.00
CA PRO A 72 -1.75 16.00 3.61
C PRO A 72 -0.65 15.52 4.56
N LEU A 73 -0.89 15.59 5.86
CA LEU A 73 0.08 15.12 6.87
C LEU A 73 0.31 13.61 6.77
N LEU A 74 -0.75 12.82 6.56
CA LEU A 74 -0.64 11.37 6.44
C LEU A 74 0.17 10.99 5.19
N GLU A 75 -0.17 11.58 4.04
CA GLU A 75 0.53 11.35 2.78
C GLU A 75 2.02 11.74 2.86
N ALA A 76 2.32 12.90 3.45
CA ALA A 76 3.71 13.36 3.63
C ALA A 76 4.53 12.41 4.53
N VAL A 77 3.93 11.88 5.60
CA VAL A 77 4.59 10.91 6.48
C VAL A 77 4.83 9.58 5.76
N ILE A 78 3.83 9.06 5.06
CA ILE A 78 3.96 7.82 4.26
C ILE A 78 5.10 7.96 3.25
N ASP A 79 5.10 9.05 2.49
CA ASP A 79 6.10 9.29 1.45
C ASP A 79 7.53 9.38 2.03
N LEU A 80 7.71 10.12 3.13
CA LEU A 80 9.01 10.24 3.80
C LEU A 80 9.48 8.90 4.39
N VAL A 81 8.58 8.12 4.99
CA VAL A 81 8.92 6.80 5.54
C VAL A 81 9.30 5.83 4.41
N ARG A 82 8.56 5.84 3.30
CA ARG A 82 8.90 5.02 2.12
C ARG A 82 10.29 5.37 1.59
N GLU A 83 10.59 6.65 1.41
CA GLU A 83 11.91 7.09 0.92
C GLU A 83 13.04 6.65 1.85
N ARG A 84 12.89 6.87 3.15
CA ARG A 84 13.92 6.51 4.14
C ARG A 84 14.19 5.02 4.23
N ASN A 85 13.18 4.20 3.97
CA ASN A 85 13.26 2.74 4.09
C ASN A 85 13.32 2.02 2.73
N ALA A 86 13.44 2.75 1.61
CA ALA A 86 13.39 2.18 0.27
C ALA A 86 14.42 1.06 0.06
N GLU A 87 15.64 1.23 0.58
CA GLU A 87 16.70 0.22 0.46
C GLU A 87 16.42 -1.01 1.34
N VAL A 88 15.83 -0.81 2.52
CA VAL A 88 15.45 -1.92 3.41
C VAL A 88 14.32 -2.74 2.77
N LEU A 89 13.35 -2.09 2.13
CA LEU A 89 12.24 -2.76 1.44
C LEU A 89 12.71 -3.65 0.28
N LYS A 90 13.85 -3.32 -0.34
CA LYS A 90 14.45 -4.14 -1.42
C LYS A 90 15.12 -5.42 -0.91
N GLN A 91 15.47 -5.49 0.36
CA GLN A 91 16.22 -6.61 0.93
C GLN A 91 15.35 -7.81 1.30
N GLY A 92 14.05 -7.64 1.33
CA GLY A 92 13.12 -8.63 1.84
C GLY A 92 13.21 -8.78 3.37
N THR A 93 12.39 -9.65 3.92
CA THR A 93 12.37 -9.94 5.36
C THR A 93 11.92 -11.38 5.60
N ILE A 94 12.07 -11.84 6.83
CA ILE A 94 11.57 -13.15 7.28
C ILE A 94 10.33 -12.90 8.14
N PHE A 95 9.28 -13.66 7.86
CA PHE A 95 8.07 -13.74 8.67
C PHE A 95 7.88 -15.15 9.21
N VAL A 96 7.13 -15.26 10.29
CA VAL A 96 6.66 -16.52 10.85
C VAL A 96 5.14 -16.56 10.73
N ASP A 97 4.64 -17.64 10.16
CA ASP A 97 3.21 -17.95 10.06
C ASP A 97 2.85 -18.96 11.16
N ASP A 98 2.26 -18.47 12.24
CA ASP A 98 1.87 -19.32 13.37
C ASP A 98 0.63 -20.18 13.07
N SER A 99 -0.01 -20.00 11.91
CA SER A 99 -1.15 -20.81 11.49
C SER A 99 -0.76 -22.05 10.68
N ASP A 100 0.51 -22.14 10.27
CA ASP A 100 1.06 -23.25 9.49
C ASP A 100 2.14 -23.99 10.27
N ASP A 101 1.87 -25.24 10.63
CA ASP A 101 2.79 -26.10 11.36
C ASP A 101 3.92 -26.68 10.46
N SER A 102 3.93 -26.39 9.17
CA SER A 102 4.98 -26.85 8.27
C SER A 102 6.31 -26.14 8.55
N THR A 103 7.41 -26.85 8.31
CA THR A 103 8.77 -26.28 8.40
C THR A 103 9.32 -25.82 7.06
N ASP A 104 8.55 -25.98 5.99
CA ASP A 104 9.01 -25.70 4.63
C ASP A 104 8.97 -24.20 4.34
N PRO A 105 10.08 -23.60 3.91
CA PRO A 105 10.13 -22.19 3.62
C PRO A 105 9.32 -21.87 2.36
N ARG A 106 8.62 -20.75 2.40
CA ARG A 106 7.87 -20.20 1.26
C ARG A 106 8.39 -18.81 0.95
N LEU A 107 8.47 -18.46 -0.32
CA LEU A 107 8.71 -17.08 -0.73
C LEU A 107 7.39 -16.38 -0.99
N LEU A 108 7.22 -15.20 -0.41
CA LEU A 108 6.10 -14.32 -0.68
C LEU A 108 6.59 -13.13 -1.50
N PHE A 109 6.08 -12.98 -2.72
CA PHE A 109 6.36 -11.87 -3.60
C PHE A 109 5.20 -10.86 -3.60
N TYR A 110 5.54 -9.60 -3.39
CA TYR A 110 4.68 -8.48 -3.68
C TYR A 110 4.83 -8.12 -5.17
N ILE A 111 3.77 -8.20 -5.93
CA ILE A 111 3.77 -7.88 -7.36
C ILE A 111 2.70 -6.84 -7.63
N GLU A 112 3.12 -5.74 -8.23
CA GLU A 112 2.24 -4.67 -8.66
C GLU A 112 2.05 -4.75 -10.18
N ASP A 113 0.81 -4.71 -10.64
CA ASP A 113 0.46 -4.55 -12.04
C ASP A 113 -0.35 -3.29 -12.28
N ALA A 114 -0.21 -2.70 -13.46
CA ALA A 114 -0.93 -1.51 -13.85
C ALA A 114 -1.48 -1.64 -15.27
N ILE A 115 -2.76 -1.34 -15.44
CA ILE A 115 -3.40 -1.25 -16.74
C ILE A 115 -3.43 0.21 -17.17
N GLN A 116 -2.91 0.47 -18.36
CA GLN A 116 -2.83 1.78 -18.95
C GLN A 116 -3.79 1.90 -20.14
N ASP A 117 -4.34 3.08 -20.35
CA ASP A 117 -5.07 3.40 -21.58
C ASP A 117 -4.17 4.12 -22.63
N GLY A 118 -4.75 4.43 -23.78
CA GLY A 118 -4.04 5.12 -24.87
C GLY A 118 -3.81 6.60 -24.65
N VAL A 119 -4.25 7.20 -23.54
CA VAL A 119 -4.11 8.63 -23.26
C VAL A 119 -2.69 8.92 -22.78
N LEU A 120 -2.02 9.83 -23.46
CA LEU A 120 -0.71 10.32 -23.04
C LEU A 120 -0.89 11.51 -22.08
N LEU A 121 -0.20 11.43 -20.96
CA LEU A 121 -0.09 12.51 -19.99
C LEU A 121 1.00 13.51 -20.40
N PRO A 122 0.99 14.75 -19.86
CA PRO A 122 2.12 15.65 -19.98
C PRO A 122 3.40 14.95 -19.53
N GLY A 123 4.39 14.83 -20.41
CA GLY A 123 5.61 14.04 -20.18
C GLY A 123 5.69 12.71 -20.94
N GLY A 124 4.66 12.37 -21.74
CA GLY A 124 4.70 11.23 -22.67
C GLY A 124 4.42 9.87 -22.05
N THR A 125 4.07 9.79 -20.76
CA THR A 125 3.66 8.56 -20.10
C THR A 125 2.19 8.24 -20.35
N LYS A 126 1.86 6.95 -20.50
CA LYS A 126 0.47 6.52 -20.63
C LYS A 126 -0.26 6.63 -19.28
N ARG A 127 -1.54 7.02 -19.33
CA ARG A 127 -2.36 7.14 -18.14
C ARG A 127 -2.68 5.76 -17.57
N VAL A 128 -2.34 5.55 -16.28
CA VAL A 128 -2.76 4.37 -15.52
C VAL A 128 -4.25 4.52 -15.18
N ILE A 129 -5.05 3.51 -15.50
CA ILE A 129 -6.50 3.47 -15.28
C ILE A 129 -6.93 2.45 -14.24
N SER A 130 -6.05 1.53 -13.89
CA SER A 130 -6.24 0.57 -12.81
C SER A 130 -4.88 0.03 -12.37
N GLN A 131 -4.75 -0.24 -11.09
CA GLN A 131 -3.55 -0.77 -10.47
C GLN A 131 -3.96 -1.80 -9.43
N HIS A 132 -3.35 -2.98 -9.47
CA HIS A 132 -3.57 -4.04 -8.50
C HIS A 132 -2.26 -4.46 -7.85
N VAL A 133 -2.38 -4.95 -6.64
CA VAL A 133 -1.31 -5.56 -5.88
C VAL A 133 -1.67 -7.02 -5.67
N HIS A 134 -0.72 -7.89 -5.99
CA HIS A 134 -0.85 -9.33 -5.83
C HIS A 134 0.24 -9.86 -4.91
N PHE A 135 -0.10 -10.86 -4.12
CA PHE A 135 0.86 -11.61 -3.34
C PHE A 135 0.97 -13.01 -3.93
N VAL A 136 2.15 -13.34 -4.43
CA VAL A 136 2.44 -14.63 -5.06
C VAL A 136 3.34 -15.43 -4.13
N GLU A 137 2.88 -16.62 -3.78
CA GLU A 137 3.65 -17.59 -3.00
C GLU A 137 4.37 -18.55 -3.95
N LEU A 138 5.65 -18.80 -3.65
CA LEU A 138 6.44 -19.86 -4.29
C LEU A 138 6.91 -20.85 -3.25
N LYS A 139 6.76 -22.15 -3.56
CA LYS A 139 7.26 -23.27 -2.75
C LYS A 139 8.49 -23.90 -3.37
N GLU A 140 9.19 -24.71 -2.56
CA GLU A 140 10.39 -25.45 -2.99
C GLU A 140 10.13 -26.37 -4.20
N ASP A 141 8.99 -27.03 -4.21
CA ASP A 141 8.57 -27.92 -5.30
C ASP A 141 8.34 -27.21 -6.63
N GLY A 142 8.48 -25.89 -6.65
CA GLY A 142 8.24 -25.07 -7.83
C GLY A 142 6.81 -24.58 -8.02
N THR A 143 5.89 -24.97 -7.13
CA THR A 143 4.52 -24.50 -7.18
C THR A 143 4.45 -23.00 -6.92
N ALA A 144 3.73 -22.28 -7.80
CA ALA A 144 3.39 -20.88 -7.63
C ALA A 144 1.88 -20.75 -7.42
N GLY A 145 1.47 -19.89 -6.50
CA GLY A 145 0.08 -19.66 -6.18
C GLY A 145 -0.21 -18.24 -5.74
N SER A 146 -1.49 -17.85 -5.77
CA SER A 146 -1.92 -16.60 -5.14
C SER A 146 -2.02 -16.81 -3.63
N ALA A 147 -1.35 -15.95 -2.86
CA ALA A 147 -1.40 -15.99 -1.39
C ALA A 147 -2.58 -15.19 -0.81
N GLY A 148 -3.49 -14.68 -1.66
CA GLY A 148 -4.62 -13.89 -1.21
C GLY A 148 -4.29 -12.42 -0.97
N TYR A 149 -5.08 -11.78 -0.11
CA TYR A 149 -4.95 -10.35 0.20
C TYR A 149 -4.07 -10.15 1.44
N ALA A 150 -2.92 -9.47 1.25
CA ALA A 150 -2.04 -9.02 2.33
C ALA A 150 -1.77 -10.08 3.42
N PRO A 151 -1.34 -11.31 3.06
CA PRO A 151 -1.19 -12.43 4.01
C PRO A 151 -0.18 -12.11 5.12
N TYR A 152 0.76 -11.22 4.86
CA TYR A 152 1.76 -10.77 5.83
C TYR A 152 1.17 -10.07 7.07
N LEU A 153 -0.10 -9.64 7.02
CA LEU A 153 -0.77 -9.04 8.18
C LEU A 153 -1.09 -10.08 9.28
N ASP A 154 -1.20 -11.35 8.88
CA ASP A 154 -1.43 -12.47 9.80
C ASP A 154 -0.11 -13.10 10.28
N TYR A 155 1.02 -12.68 9.70
CA TYR A 155 2.35 -13.15 10.05
C TYR A 155 2.98 -12.26 11.12
N ARG A 156 3.85 -12.83 11.92
CA ARG A 156 4.64 -12.07 12.89
C ARG A 156 6.13 -11.98 12.50
N ALA A 157 6.81 -11.02 13.08
CA ALA A 157 8.26 -10.97 13.00
C ALA A 157 8.86 -12.16 13.79
N PRO A 158 9.95 -12.78 13.29
CA PRO A 158 10.67 -13.80 14.05
C PRO A 158 11.31 -13.20 15.30
N THR A 159 11.38 -13.99 16.35
CA THR A 159 12.26 -13.70 17.50
C THR A 159 13.73 -13.80 17.06
N GLU A 160 14.66 -13.24 17.84
CA GLU A 160 16.08 -13.31 17.51
C GLU A 160 16.59 -14.75 17.45
N ALA A 161 16.08 -15.64 18.33
CA ALA A 161 16.41 -17.05 18.31
C ALA A 161 15.91 -17.75 17.05
N GLU A 162 14.67 -17.51 16.63
CA GLU A 162 14.09 -18.05 15.40
C GLU A 162 14.84 -17.54 14.18
N ARG A 163 15.15 -16.25 14.14
CA ARG A 163 15.94 -15.64 13.05
C ARG A 163 17.33 -16.27 12.93
N THR A 164 18.01 -16.45 14.05
CA THR A 164 19.36 -17.06 14.08
C THR A 164 19.31 -18.52 13.61
N ALA A 165 18.26 -19.26 13.94
CA ALA A 165 18.07 -20.63 13.49
C ALA A 165 17.65 -20.71 12.00
N ALA A 166 16.78 -19.84 11.55
CA ALA A 166 16.24 -19.87 10.19
C ALA A 166 17.24 -19.41 9.11
N LEU A 167 18.08 -18.42 9.39
CA LEU A 167 18.99 -17.84 8.40
C LEU A 167 19.92 -18.89 7.75
N PRO A 168 20.65 -19.76 8.49
CA PRO A 168 21.49 -20.78 7.87
C PRO A 168 20.70 -21.78 7.04
N TYR A 169 19.49 -22.13 7.51
CA TYR A 169 18.61 -23.04 6.78
C TYR A 169 18.15 -22.43 5.46
N ILE A 170 17.68 -21.18 5.46
CA ILE A 170 17.26 -20.46 4.26
C ILE A 170 18.41 -20.28 3.29
N GLN A 171 19.61 -19.93 3.77
CA GLN A 171 20.79 -19.76 2.93
C GLN A 171 21.28 -21.07 2.28
N ALA A 172 21.01 -22.21 2.89
CA ALA A 172 21.32 -23.53 2.36
C ALA A 172 20.37 -23.99 1.24
N GLN A 173 19.24 -23.34 1.08
CA GLN A 173 18.23 -23.69 0.06
C GLN A 173 18.68 -23.23 -1.34
N ASP A 174 19.06 -24.16 -2.19
CA ASP A 174 19.53 -23.82 -3.54
C ASP A 174 18.42 -23.28 -4.44
N TRP A 175 17.18 -23.72 -4.27
CA TRP A 175 16.06 -23.26 -5.08
C TRP A 175 15.77 -21.75 -4.91
N LEU A 176 16.12 -21.15 -3.77
CA LEU A 176 16.01 -19.71 -3.52
C LEU A 176 16.99 -18.86 -4.35
N LYS A 177 18.04 -19.49 -4.89
CA LYS A 177 19.08 -18.81 -5.67
C LYS A 177 18.74 -18.76 -7.17
N HIS A 178 17.71 -19.47 -7.61
CA HIS A 178 17.45 -19.71 -9.03
C HIS A 178 16.11 -19.14 -9.49
N ASP A 179 16.18 -18.01 -10.19
CA ASP A 179 15.11 -17.45 -11.04
C ASP A 179 13.70 -17.30 -10.39
N VAL A 180 13.69 -17.19 -9.05
CA VAL A 180 12.45 -17.14 -8.26
C VAL A 180 11.56 -15.93 -8.62
N GLU A 181 12.20 -14.78 -8.92
CA GLU A 181 11.47 -13.57 -9.33
C GLU A 181 10.76 -13.74 -10.66
N ASN A 182 11.42 -14.34 -11.66
CA ASN A 182 10.80 -14.56 -12.97
C ASN A 182 9.70 -15.62 -12.90
N ARG A 183 9.83 -16.60 -12.01
CA ARG A 183 8.78 -17.59 -11.75
C ARG A 183 7.54 -16.94 -11.14
N ALA A 184 7.72 -16.11 -10.12
CA ALA A 184 6.61 -15.36 -9.51
C ALA A 184 5.96 -14.40 -10.51
N ARG A 185 6.78 -13.68 -11.29
CA ARG A 185 6.31 -12.79 -12.36
C ARG A 185 5.58 -13.56 -13.45
N GLY A 186 6.12 -14.69 -13.87
CA GLY A 186 5.49 -15.56 -14.87
C GLY A 186 4.10 -16.05 -14.45
N TYR A 187 3.95 -16.44 -13.18
CA TYR A 187 2.67 -16.79 -12.60
C TYR A 187 1.69 -15.61 -12.62
N ALA A 188 2.12 -14.44 -12.18
CA ALA A 188 1.28 -13.24 -12.16
C ALA A 188 0.81 -12.86 -13.58
N ILE A 189 1.70 -12.90 -14.57
CA ILE A 189 1.36 -12.60 -15.97
C ILE A 189 0.37 -13.65 -16.53
N ALA A 190 0.55 -14.93 -16.23
CA ALA A 190 -0.25 -16.00 -16.81
C ALA A 190 -1.62 -16.14 -16.12
N GLN A 191 -1.72 -15.91 -14.81
CA GLN A 191 -2.92 -16.24 -14.04
C GLN A 191 -3.65 -15.00 -13.49
N LEU A 192 -2.93 -13.98 -13.02
CA LEU A 192 -3.51 -12.85 -12.29
C LEU A 192 -3.83 -11.67 -13.21
N LEU A 193 -2.90 -11.28 -14.06
CA LEU A 193 -3.06 -10.15 -14.99
C LEU A 193 -4.27 -10.29 -15.95
N PRO A 194 -4.56 -11.48 -16.53
CA PRO A 194 -5.74 -11.63 -17.39
C PRO A 194 -7.05 -11.36 -16.67
N GLN A 195 -7.17 -11.75 -15.39
CA GLN A 195 -8.35 -11.50 -14.58
C GLN A 195 -8.54 -9.99 -14.35
N HIS A 196 -7.50 -9.30 -13.89
CA HIS A 196 -7.51 -7.84 -13.71
C HIS A 196 -7.86 -7.12 -15.03
N PHE A 197 -7.25 -7.52 -16.14
CA PHE A 197 -7.56 -6.95 -17.45
C PHE A 197 -9.01 -7.15 -17.85
N ALA A 198 -9.57 -8.35 -17.64
CA ALA A 198 -10.97 -8.65 -17.96
C ALA A 198 -11.94 -7.79 -17.14
N GLU A 199 -11.67 -7.60 -15.83
CA GLU A 199 -12.47 -6.74 -14.95
C GLU A 199 -12.47 -5.29 -15.41
N VAL A 200 -11.28 -4.74 -15.70
CA VAL A 200 -11.13 -3.36 -16.17
C VAL A 200 -11.83 -3.17 -17.50
N LYS A 201 -11.67 -4.11 -18.44
CA LYS A 201 -12.33 -4.09 -19.73
C LYS A 201 -13.86 -4.09 -19.59
N ALA A 202 -14.40 -4.97 -18.76
CA ALA A 202 -15.85 -5.06 -18.51
C ALA A 202 -16.39 -3.76 -17.89
N ARG A 203 -15.69 -3.19 -16.91
CA ARG A 203 -16.05 -1.92 -16.27
C ARG A 203 -16.05 -0.76 -17.27
N LYS A 204 -15.04 -0.67 -18.12
CA LYS A 204 -14.93 0.37 -19.16
C LYS A 204 -15.98 0.22 -20.24
N GLN A 205 -16.29 -1.03 -20.67
CA GLN A 205 -17.35 -1.29 -21.63
C GLN A 205 -18.71 -0.84 -21.09
N LYS A 206 -19.04 -1.22 -19.85
CA LYS A 206 -20.29 -0.79 -19.19
C LYS A 206 -20.42 0.74 -19.10
N LEU A 207 -19.31 1.44 -18.82
CA LEU A 207 -19.30 2.89 -18.79
C LEU A 207 -19.54 3.50 -20.17
N LEU A 208 -18.88 2.94 -21.20
CA LEU A 208 -19.05 3.34 -22.60
C LEU A 208 -20.50 3.19 -23.06
N ASP A 209 -21.09 2.02 -22.80
CA ASP A 209 -22.48 1.71 -23.18
C ASP A 209 -23.47 2.68 -22.51
N LYS A 210 -23.25 2.96 -21.22
CA LYS A 210 -24.06 3.94 -20.45
C LYS A 210 -23.92 5.34 -21.04
N THR A 211 -22.72 5.78 -21.37
CA THR A 211 -22.47 7.09 -21.95
C THR A 211 -23.07 7.22 -23.34
N ALA A 212 -22.86 6.19 -24.19
CA ALA A 212 -23.42 6.15 -25.54
C ALA A 212 -24.98 6.19 -25.52
N LYS A 213 -25.60 5.48 -24.58
CA LYS A 213 -27.06 5.51 -24.39
C LYS A 213 -27.53 6.93 -24.00
N ALA A 214 -26.88 7.56 -23.01
CA ALA A 214 -27.24 8.90 -22.57
C ALA A 214 -27.08 9.96 -23.67
N VAL A 215 -26.04 9.85 -24.51
CA VAL A 215 -25.85 10.75 -25.67
C VAL A 215 -26.94 10.55 -26.72
N LYS A 216 -27.28 9.29 -27.04
CA LYS A 216 -28.35 8.98 -27.99
C LYS A 216 -29.70 9.53 -27.50
N GLU A 217 -30.03 9.34 -26.24
CA GLU A 217 -31.29 9.84 -25.64
C GLU A 217 -31.38 11.36 -25.72
N ARG A 218 -30.28 12.09 -25.51
CA ARG A 218 -30.25 13.57 -25.67
C ARG A 218 -30.47 14.00 -27.10
N LEU A 219 -29.80 13.35 -28.05
CA LEU A 219 -29.92 13.69 -29.47
C LEU A 219 -31.31 13.36 -30.06
N THR A 220 -32.06 12.45 -29.43
CA THR A 220 -33.44 12.12 -29.88
C THR A 220 -34.48 12.97 -29.19
N ALA A 221 -34.15 13.71 -28.15
CA ALA A 221 -35.05 14.60 -27.42
C ALA A 221 -35.02 16.07 -27.92
N GLU A 222 -34.07 16.41 -28.79
CA GLU A 222 -33.98 17.65 -29.56
C GLU A 222 -34.64 17.48 -30.92
#